data_df47ac2b1f40271b95479359f6e2a6ec
#
_entry.id   df47ac2b1f40271b95479359f6e2a6ec
#
_cell.length_a   1.000
_cell.length_b   1.000
_cell.length_c   1.000
_cell.angle_alpha   90.00
_cell.angle_beta   90.00
_cell.angle_gamma   90.00
#
_symmetry.space_group_name_H-M   'P 1'
#
loop_
_entity.id
_entity.type
_entity.pdbx_description
1 polymer ?
#
loop_
_entity_poly.entity_id
_entity_poly.type
_entity_poly.pdbx_seq_one_letter_code
_entity_poly.pdbx_strand_id
1 'polypeptide(L)'
;MKLNRLLLLIVLLHQYGFAQQATEVYLLNIKKNKTSFSIVPNSKPSNISNNIGYDNQPSFIEKLNAVAFVSSRKNKPTDVFLYDLATATTKQFTNNSQAEYSPKTTPDGKFISVVKDTDQNLTRISLVGLVTEKLYTSKDSIGYYCWLNQSEIAAFTLSKPKVTLKLIHIKNKTEKYLTDSIGRSLYKYRDGIVICQKLKKGNWISFIDKKGSINQLIELPKNTEDFYLTADGWLFSSNESSLIYCNIKSENKGWQELANLKAMGISKIFRLAVNQDFNKLAFVSDGQ
;
A
#
# COMPACT_ATOMS: atom_id res chain seq x y z
N MET A 1 56.95 -12.51 -37.32
CA MET A 1 55.53 -12.89 -37.16
C MET A 1 55.18 -12.90 -35.69
N LYS A 2 54.52 -11.84 -35.18
CA LYS A 2 54.10 -11.75 -33.78
C LYS A 2 52.62 -12.04 -33.74
N LEU A 3 52.23 -13.12 -33.02
CA LEU A 3 50.88 -13.60 -32.87
C LEU A 3 50.22 -12.79 -31.75
N ASN A 4 49.30 -11.87 -32.07
CA ASN A 4 48.52 -11.14 -31.12
C ASN A 4 47.41 -12.06 -30.59
N ARG A 5 47.50 -12.42 -29.30
CA ARG A 5 46.42 -13.08 -28.57
C ARG A 5 45.42 -12.03 -28.13
N LEU A 6 44.27 -12.01 -28.78
CA LEU A 6 43.10 -11.23 -28.38
C LEU A 6 42.42 -11.95 -27.20
N LEU A 7 42.60 -11.40 -26.00
CA LEU A 7 41.88 -11.88 -24.79
C LEU A 7 40.44 -11.34 -24.88
N LEU A 8 39.50 -12.24 -25.17
CA LEU A 8 38.08 -11.95 -25.13
C LEU A 8 37.65 -11.96 -23.65
N LEU A 9 37.52 -10.78 -23.04
CA LEU A 9 37.01 -10.61 -21.70
C LEU A 9 35.46 -10.72 -21.75
N ILE A 10 34.93 -11.91 -21.46
CA ILE A 10 33.47 -12.11 -21.29
C ILE A 10 33.10 -11.48 -19.97
N VAL A 11 32.55 -10.27 -20.03
CA VAL A 11 31.89 -9.64 -18.88
C VAL A 11 30.56 -10.35 -18.69
N LEU A 12 30.52 -11.32 -17.79
CA LEU A 12 29.28 -11.89 -17.25
C LEU A 12 28.58 -10.80 -16.44
N LEU A 13 27.69 -10.06 -17.09
CA LEU A 13 26.71 -9.23 -16.41
C LEU A 13 25.78 -10.18 -15.62
N HIS A 14 26.12 -10.42 -14.37
CA HIS A 14 25.18 -10.98 -13.42
C HIS A 14 24.08 -9.93 -13.24
N GLN A 15 22.95 -10.13 -13.89
CA GLN A 15 21.71 -9.47 -13.53
C GLN A 15 21.33 -10.03 -12.15
N TYR A 16 21.74 -9.33 -11.11
CA TYR A 16 21.15 -9.52 -9.80
C TYR A 16 19.70 -9.04 -9.91
N GLY A 17 18.81 -9.92 -10.32
CA GLY A 17 17.39 -9.76 -10.07
C GLY A 17 17.26 -9.71 -8.54
N PHE A 18 16.96 -8.54 -7.99
CA PHE A 18 16.52 -8.45 -6.61
C PHE A 18 15.25 -9.28 -6.50
N ALA A 19 15.38 -10.51 -6.02
CA ALA A 19 14.23 -11.32 -5.69
C ALA A 19 13.40 -10.51 -4.69
N GLN A 20 12.17 -10.21 -5.05
CA GLN A 20 11.24 -9.50 -4.18
C GLN A 20 11.07 -10.37 -2.92
N GLN A 21 11.28 -9.78 -1.73
CA GLN A 21 11.19 -10.50 -0.46
C GLN A 21 9.84 -11.21 -0.36
N ALA A 22 9.86 -12.50 -0.01
CA ALA A 22 8.64 -13.25 0.22
C ALA A 22 7.84 -12.61 1.37
N THR A 23 6.58 -12.32 1.12
CA THR A 23 5.66 -11.73 2.08
C THR A 23 4.29 -12.34 1.92
N GLU A 24 3.51 -12.34 3.00
CA GLU A 24 2.17 -12.89 3.05
C GLU A 24 1.17 -11.87 3.56
N VAL A 25 -0.07 -11.96 3.10
CA VAL A 25 -1.17 -11.13 3.58
C VAL A 25 -1.97 -11.91 4.62
N TYR A 26 -2.12 -11.31 5.78
CA TYR A 26 -2.91 -11.85 6.90
C TYR A 26 -4.16 -11.03 7.14
N LEU A 27 -5.20 -11.69 7.63
CA LEU A 27 -6.46 -11.09 8.07
C LEU A 27 -6.68 -11.39 9.55
N LEU A 28 -7.06 -10.38 10.32
CA LEU A 28 -7.34 -10.46 11.74
C LEU A 28 -8.72 -9.88 12.06
N ASN A 29 -9.50 -10.56 12.90
CA ASN A 29 -10.75 -10.02 13.41
C ASN A 29 -10.47 -9.07 14.57
N ILE A 30 -10.91 -7.85 14.45
CA ILE A 30 -10.79 -6.81 15.46
C ILE A 30 -12.18 -6.34 15.91
N LYS A 31 -12.23 -5.67 17.05
CA LYS A 31 -13.45 -5.06 17.58
C LYS A 31 -13.18 -3.62 17.94
N LYS A 32 -13.98 -2.71 17.42
CA LYS A 32 -14.01 -1.30 17.84
C LYS A 32 -14.89 -1.17 19.08
N ASN A 33 -14.33 -0.59 20.12
CA ASN A 33 -15.07 -0.08 21.28
C ASN A 33 -15.28 1.43 21.10
N LYS A 34 -15.83 2.15 22.07
CA LYS A 34 -16.08 3.60 21.96
C LYS A 34 -14.79 4.37 21.59
N THR A 35 -13.70 4.11 22.29
CA THR A 35 -12.43 4.85 22.19
C THR A 35 -11.20 3.95 21.98
N SER A 36 -11.38 2.66 21.76
CA SER A 36 -10.30 1.68 21.68
C SER A 36 -10.59 0.57 20.69
N PHE A 37 -9.56 -0.20 20.40
CA PHE A 37 -9.62 -1.43 19.59
C PHE A 37 -9.07 -2.61 20.38
N SER A 38 -9.57 -3.79 20.10
CA SER A 38 -9.07 -5.06 20.64
C SER A 38 -9.20 -6.16 19.58
N ILE A 39 -8.46 -7.24 19.75
CA ILE A 39 -8.71 -8.48 18.98
C ILE A 39 -10.00 -9.11 19.48
N VAL A 40 -10.78 -9.69 18.57
CA VAL A 40 -11.92 -10.53 18.93
C VAL A 40 -11.40 -11.75 19.69
N PRO A 41 -12.00 -12.15 20.83
CA PRO A 41 -11.54 -13.29 21.61
C PRO A 41 -11.34 -14.55 20.73
N ASN A 42 -10.24 -15.25 20.95
CA ASN A 42 -9.82 -16.45 20.19
C ASN A 42 -9.51 -16.23 18.70
N SER A 43 -9.55 -14.98 18.19
CA SER A 43 -9.13 -14.68 16.82
C SER A 43 -7.62 -14.75 16.70
N LYS A 44 -7.14 -15.38 15.62
CA LYS A 44 -5.74 -15.44 15.24
C LYS A 44 -5.58 -14.87 13.82
N PRO A 45 -4.39 -14.35 13.45
CA PRO A 45 -4.11 -13.99 12.08
C PRO A 45 -4.31 -15.19 11.15
N SER A 46 -5.11 -14.99 10.10
CA SER A 46 -5.34 -16.00 9.05
C SER A 46 -4.55 -15.58 7.82
N ASN A 47 -3.66 -16.43 7.31
CA ASN A 47 -2.97 -16.20 6.04
C ASN A 47 -3.98 -16.35 4.90
N ILE A 48 -4.28 -15.24 4.21
CA ILE A 48 -5.26 -15.20 3.12
C ILE A 48 -4.63 -15.24 1.72
N SER A 49 -3.34 -15.00 1.62
CA SER A 49 -2.59 -15.14 0.36
C SER A 49 -2.12 -16.58 0.13
N ASN A 50 -1.58 -17.22 1.16
CA ASN A 50 -1.14 -18.61 1.18
C ASN A 50 -0.35 -19.00 -0.08
N ASN A 51 0.76 -18.32 -0.33
CA ASN A 51 1.56 -18.44 -1.53
C ASN A 51 3.05 -18.28 -1.21
N ILE A 52 3.89 -19.07 -1.86
CA ILE A 52 5.35 -18.89 -1.78
C ILE A 52 5.73 -17.77 -2.76
N GLY A 53 5.91 -16.55 -2.27
CA GLY A 53 6.29 -15.43 -3.11
C GLY A 53 5.98 -14.08 -2.49
N TYR A 54 5.76 -13.10 -3.36
CA TYR A 54 5.43 -11.75 -2.96
C TYR A 54 3.92 -11.54 -2.96
N ASP A 55 3.35 -11.33 -1.78
CA ASP A 55 1.96 -10.96 -1.57
C ASP A 55 1.89 -9.69 -0.73
N ASN A 56 1.25 -8.63 -1.23
CA ASN A 56 1.38 -7.31 -0.62
C ASN A 56 0.21 -6.38 -0.93
N GLN A 57 0.24 -5.19 -0.33
CA GLN A 57 -0.63 -4.04 -0.62
C GLN A 57 -2.13 -4.35 -0.46
N PRO A 58 -2.56 -4.90 0.69
CA PRO A 58 -3.96 -5.20 0.93
C PRO A 58 -4.83 -3.94 0.90
N SER A 59 -6.04 -4.08 0.37
CA SER A 59 -7.06 -3.03 0.32
C SER A 59 -8.45 -3.67 0.38
N PHE A 60 -9.32 -3.18 1.24
CA PHE A 60 -10.71 -3.66 1.28
C PHE A 60 -11.50 -3.11 0.08
N ILE A 61 -12.25 -3.99 -0.57
CA ILE A 61 -13.18 -3.68 -1.65
C ILE A 61 -14.58 -3.95 -1.11
N GLU A 62 -15.11 -2.98 -0.39
CA GLU A 62 -16.35 -3.10 0.40
C GLU A 62 -17.52 -3.64 -0.43
N LYS A 63 -17.67 -3.14 -1.67
CA LYS A 63 -18.75 -3.57 -2.58
C LYS A 63 -18.71 -5.06 -2.93
N LEU A 64 -17.54 -5.68 -2.89
CA LEU A 64 -17.37 -7.12 -3.16
C LEU A 64 -17.25 -7.93 -1.87
N ASN A 65 -17.31 -7.30 -0.69
CA ASN A 65 -17.02 -7.93 0.59
C ASN A 65 -15.71 -8.73 0.55
N ALA A 66 -14.64 -8.09 0.04
CA ALA A 66 -13.38 -8.77 -0.24
C ALA A 66 -12.16 -7.93 0.17
N VAL A 67 -11.02 -8.60 0.33
CA VAL A 67 -9.69 -7.99 0.40
C VAL A 67 -9.00 -8.19 -0.93
N ALA A 68 -8.66 -7.09 -1.63
CA ALA A 68 -7.77 -7.11 -2.77
C ALA A 68 -6.32 -7.04 -2.30
N PHE A 69 -5.43 -7.76 -2.94
CA PHE A 69 -3.99 -7.67 -2.74
C PHE A 69 -3.26 -8.02 -4.03
N VAL A 70 -1.98 -7.66 -4.14
CA VAL A 70 -1.14 -8.08 -5.27
C VAL A 70 -0.37 -9.34 -4.89
N SER A 71 -0.26 -10.26 -5.83
CA SER A 71 0.41 -11.55 -5.64
C SER A 71 1.23 -11.91 -6.86
N SER A 72 2.49 -12.32 -6.62
CA SER A 72 3.35 -12.93 -7.65
C SER A 72 3.37 -14.44 -7.46
N ARG A 73 2.74 -15.16 -8.36
CA ARG A 73 2.62 -16.63 -8.30
C ARG A 73 3.34 -17.29 -9.47
N LYS A 74 4.04 -18.39 -9.19
CA LYS A 74 4.72 -19.20 -10.24
C LYS A 74 5.69 -18.35 -11.08
N ASN A 75 6.43 -17.43 -10.44
CA ASN A 75 7.38 -16.52 -11.10
C ASN A 75 6.77 -15.63 -12.19
N LYS A 76 5.46 -15.38 -12.14
CA LYS A 76 4.77 -14.42 -13.01
C LYS A 76 4.82 -13.01 -12.42
N PRO A 77 4.60 -11.97 -13.22
CA PRO A 77 4.34 -10.63 -12.72
C PRO A 77 3.22 -10.61 -11.67
N THR A 78 3.20 -9.59 -10.82
CA THR A 78 2.13 -9.44 -9.84
C THR A 78 0.80 -9.16 -10.52
N ASP A 79 -0.21 -9.91 -10.12
CA ASP A 79 -1.62 -9.68 -10.47
C ASP A 79 -2.42 -9.31 -9.22
N VAL A 80 -3.62 -8.78 -9.41
CA VAL A 80 -4.58 -8.55 -8.33
C VAL A 80 -5.30 -9.86 -8.01
N PHE A 81 -5.34 -10.19 -6.73
CA PHE A 81 -6.12 -11.30 -6.15
C PHE A 81 -7.18 -10.74 -5.22
N LEU A 82 -8.29 -11.44 -5.10
CA LEU A 82 -9.39 -11.12 -4.18
C LEU A 82 -9.60 -12.28 -3.21
N TYR A 83 -9.55 -11.97 -1.93
CA TYR A 83 -10.02 -12.86 -0.88
C TYR A 83 -11.44 -12.48 -0.50
N ASP A 84 -12.38 -13.38 -0.76
CA ASP A 84 -13.80 -13.23 -0.41
C ASP A 84 -14.00 -13.49 1.08
N LEU A 85 -14.53 -12.50 1.80
CA LEU A 85 -14.70 -12.56 3.26
C LEU A 85 -15.85 -13.49 3.70
N ALA A 86 -16.81 -13.77 2.81
CA ALA A 86 -17.93 -14.65 3.12
C ALA A 86 -17.58 -16.13 2.90
N THR A 87 -16.86 -16.43 1.81
CA THR A 87 -16.51 -17.83 1.46
C THR A 87 -15.12 -18.24 1.92
N ALA A 88 -14.33 -17.32 2.45
CA ALA A 88 -12.94 -17.52 2.85
C ALA A 88 -12.06 -18.11 1.73
N THR A 89 -12.26 -17.69 0.48
CA THR A 89 -11.54 -18.18 -0.69
C THR A 89 -10.80 -17.07 -1.42
N THR A 90 -9.58 -17.36 -1.90
CA THR A 90 -8.77 -16.45 -2.71
C THR A 90 -8.89 -16.82 -4.19
N LYS A 91 -9.18 -15.82 -5.03
CA LYS A 91 -9.26 -15.96 -6.48
C LYS A 91 -8.42 -14.89 -7.18
N GLN A 92 -7.81 -15.27 -8.30
CA GLN A 92 -7.14 -14.33 -9.18
C GLN A 92 -8.18 -13.45 -9.87
N PHE A 93 -8.03 -12.12 -9.75
CA PHE A 93 -8.93 -11.14 -10.35
C PHE A 93 -8.40 -10.66 -11.70
N THR A 94 -7.09 -10.44 -11.83
CA THR A 94 -6.45 -10.08 -13.09
C THR A 94 -5.47 -11.16 -13.51
N ASN A 95 -5.23 -11.29 -14.83
CA ASN A 95 -4.25 -12.20 -15.38
C ASN A 95 -3.71 -11.58 -16.67
N ASN A 96 -2.61 -10.89 -16.58
CA ASN A 96 -1.99 -10.22 -17.72
C ASN A 96 -0.45 -10.30 -17.65
N SER A 97 0.24 -9.82 -18.68
CA SER A 97 1.71 -9.88 -18.77
C SER A 97 2.43 -8.73 -18.05
N GLN A 98 1.69 -7.74 -17.54
CA GLN A 98 2.25 -6.57 -16.87
C GLN A 98 2.02 -6.68 -15.38
N ALA A 99 3.04 -6.35 -14.56
CA ALA A 99 2.88 -6.29 -13.12
C ALA A 99 1.91 -5.18 -12.71
N GLU A 100 1.03 -5.49 -11.76
CA GLU A 100 0.04 -4.57 -11.19
C GLU A 100 0.32 -4.34 -9.72
N TYR A 101 0.15 -3.08 -9.27
CA TYR A 101 0.44 -2.65 -7.90
C TYR A 101 -0.65 -1.72 -7.35
N SER A 102 -0.69 -1.62 -6.03
CA SER A 102 -1.52 -0.66 -5.29
C SER A 102 -3.01 -0.71 -5.64
N PRO A 103 -3.67 -1.89 -5.56
CA PRO A 103 -5.09 -2.00 -5.85
C PRO A 103 -5.91 -1.14 -4.89
N LYS A 104 -6.81 -0.29 -5.43
CA LYS A 104 -7.70 0.57 -4.66
C LYS A 104 -9.05 0.70 -5.33
N THR A 105 -10.12 0.76 -4.54
CA THR A 105 -11.45 1.10 -5.07
C THR A 105 -11.44 2.53 -5.62
N THR A 106 -12.02 2.72 -6.81
CA THR A 106 -12.29 4.07 -7.33
C THR A 106 -13.37 4.79 -6.52
N PRO A 107 -13.40 6.13 -6.49
CA PRO A 107 -14.38 6.87 -5.66
C PRO A 107 -15.85 6.58 -5.98
N ASP A 108 -16.16 6.11 -7.18
CA ASP A 108 -17.52 5.70 -7.58
C ASP A 108 -17.87 4.24 -7.17
N GLY A 109 -16.89 3.52 -6.61
CA GLY A 109 -17.04 2.14 -6.18
C GLY A 109 -17.27 1.13 -7.31
N LYS A 110 -17.04 1.48 -8.58
CA LYS A 110 -17.33 0.61 -9.73
C LYS A 110 -16.11 -0.14 -10.26
N PHE A 111 -14.91 0.29 -9.88
CA PHE A 111 -13.65 -0.24 -10.41
C PHE A 111 -12.63 -0.47 -9.29
N ILE A 112 -11.68 -1.34 -9.54
CA ILE A 112 -10.39 -1.37 -8.88
C ILE A 112 -9.40 -0.62 -9.77
N SER A 113 -8.70 0.36 -9.23
CA SER A 113 -7.59 1.03 -9.89
C SER A 113 -6.27 0.42 -9.45
N VAL A 114 -5.30 0.35 -10.36
CA VAL A 114 -3.95 -0.19 -10.16
C VAL A 114 -2.93 0.67 -10.88
N VAL A 115 -1.68 0.58 -10.46
CA VAL A 115 -0.52 1.06 -11.23
C VAL A 115 0.07 -0.11 -11.99
N LYS A 116 0.28 0.03 -13.29
CA LYS A 116 0.97 -0.96 -14.13
C LYS A 116 2.44 -0.61 -14.31
N ASP A 117 3.31 -1.62 -14.22
CA ASP A 117 4.77 -1.42 -14.14
C ASP A 117 5.38 -0.85 -15.44
N THR A 118 5.10 -1.44 -16.59
CA THR A 118 5.80 -1.14 -17.86
C THR A 118 5.59 0.28 -18.35
N ASP A 119 4.38 0.82 -18.20
CA ASP A 119 4.05 2.17 -18.67
C ASP A 119 3.80 3.13 -17.51
N GLN A 120 3.88 2.60 -16.27
CA GLN A 120 3.62 3.34 -15.03
C GLN A 120 2.29 4.09 -15.05
N ASN A 121 1.33 3.46 -15.71
CA ASN A 121 0.00 4.00 -15.94
C ASN A 121 -0.90 3.71 -14.76
N LEU A 122 -1.66 4.71 -14.37
CA LEU A 122 -2.86 4.46 -13.58
C LEU A 122 -3.94 3.90 -14.49
N THR A 123 -4.40 2.70 -14.13
CA THR A 123 -5.40 1.93 -14.89
C THR A 123 -6.54 1.58 -13.95
N ARG A 124 -7.77 1.46 -14.45
CA ARG A 124 -8.90 0.92 -13.70
C ARG A 124 -9.48 -0.30 -14.38
N ILE A 125 -9.98 -1.22 -13.58
CA ILE A 125 -10.55 -2.50 -14.02
C ILE A 125 -11.96 -2.58 -13.45
N SER A 126 -12.96 -2.77 -14.30
CA SER A 126 -14.36 -2.86 -13.90
C SER A 126 -14.57 -4.06 -12.97
N LEU A 127 -15.38 -3.89 -11.92
CA LEU A 127 -15.83 -4.99 -11.05
C LEU A 127 -16.80 -5.94 -11.78
N VAL A 128 -17.36 -5.50 -12.90
CA VAL A 128 -18.25 -6.28 -13.73
C VAL A 128 -17.65 -6.37 -15.14
N GLY A 129 -17.46 -7.59 -15.66
CA GLY A 129 -16.94 -7.82 -16.99
C GLY A 129 -15.44 -7.58 -17.19
N LEU A 130 -14.70 -7.23 -16.15
CA LEU A 130 -13.22 -7.07 -16.15
C LEU A 130 -12.68 -6.16 -17.27
N VAL A 131 -13.46 -5.18 -17.71
CA VAL A 131 -13.02 -4.19 -18.71
C VAL A 131 -11.94 -3.29 -18.09
N THR A 132 -10.81 -3.21 -18.78
CA THR A 132 -9.64 -2.42 -18.37
C THR A 132 -9.59 -1.11 -19.13
N GLU A 133 -9.39 0.00 -18.41
CA GLU A 133 -9.26 1.34 -18.99
C GLU A 133 -8.05 2.06 -18.41
N LYS A 134 -7.18 2.57 -19.29
CA LYS A 134 -6.07 3.44 -18.89
C LYS A 134 -6.60 4.84 -18.53
N LEU A 135 -6.33 5.28 -17.30
CA LEU A 135 -6.78 6.57 -16.80
C LEU A 135 -5.75 7.68 -17.02
N TYR A 136 -4.47 7.39 -16.75
CA TYR A 136 -3.43 8.39 -16.76
C TYR A 136 -2.04 7.77 -16.97
N THR A 137 -1.20 8.46 -17.73
CA THR A 137 0.23 8.17 -17.86
C THR A 137 1.00 9.35 -17.29
N SER A 138 1.71 9.13 -16.18
CA SER A 138 2.58 10.16 -15.60
C SER A 138 3.93 10.21 -16.32
N LYS A 139 4.56 11.39 -16.32
CA LYS A 139 5.95 11.54 -16.77
C LYS A 139 6.93 10.84 -15.85
N ASP A 140 6.64 10.88 -14.54
CA ASP A 140 7.37 10.14 -13.51
C ASP A 140 6.55 8.94 -13.09
N SER A 141 7.25 7.86 -12.79
CA SER A 141 6.64 6.62 -12.32
C SER A 141 5.78 6.81 -11.09
N ILE A 142 4.50 6.46 -11.16
CA ILE A 142 3.64 6.40 -9.97
C ILE A 142 3.98 5.13 -9.18
N GLY A 143 4.45 5.28 -7.94
CA GLY A 143 4.67 4.14 -7.04
C GLY A 143 3.44 3.85 -6.19
N TYR A 144 2.87 4.88 -5.58
CA TYR A 144 1.69 4.80 -4.71
C TYR A 144 0.79 6.00 -4.94
N TYR A 145 -0.50 5.86 -4.60
CA TYR A 145 -1.45 6.95 -4.77
C TYR A 145 -2.63 6.81 -3.81
N CYS A 146 -3.38 7.89 -3.63
CA CYS A 146 -4.71 7.87 -3.07
C CYS A 146 -5.66 8.75 -3.90
N TRP A 147 -6.89 8.31 -4.02
CA TRP A 147 -7.95 9.09 -4.65
C TRP A 147 -8.36 10.25 -3.74
N LEU A 148 -8.40 11.47 -4.28
CA LEU A 148 -8.96 12.64 -3.60
C LEU A 148 -10.42 12.84 -3.99
N ASN A 149 -10.75 12.60 -5.25
CA ASN A 149 -12.09 12.61 -5.83
C ASN A 149 -12.08 11.81 -7.15
N GLN A 150 -13.17 11.84 -7.92
CA GLN A 150 -13.28 11.10 -9.19
C GLN A 150 -12.29 11.53 -10.30
N SER A 151 -11.66 12.69 -10.15
CA SER A 151 -10.79 13.28 -11.19
C SER A 151 -9.38 13.57 -10.70
N GLU A 152 -9.10 13.41 -9.41
CA GLU A 152 -7.85 13.83 -8.81
C GLU A 152 -7.29 12.77 -7.87
N ILE A 153 -6.00 12.53 -7.98
CA ILE A 153 -5.23 11.69 -7.07
C ILE A 153 -4.08 12.48 -6.45
N ALA A 154 -3.66 12.09 -5.25
CA ALA A 154 -2.33 12.38 -4.75
C ALA A 154 -1.43 11.18 -5.06
N ALA A 155 -0.27 11.41 -5.63
CA ALA A 155 0.64 10.36 -6.08
C ALA A 155 2.05 10.55 -5.50
N PHE A 156 2.57 9.47 -4.92
CA PHE A 156 4.00 9.28 -4.68
C PHE A 156 4.63 8.89 -6.00
N THR A 157 5.50 9.75 -6.55
CA THR A 157 6.15 9.53 -7.83
C THR A 157 7.65 9.30 -7.66
N LEU A 158 8.19 8.36 -8.44
CA LEU A 158 9.61 8.00 -8.47
C LEU A 158 10.42 9.00 -9.30
N SER A 159 10.25 10.30 -9.04
CA SER A 159 10.98 11.37 -9.69
C SER A 159 12.48 11.32 -9.33
N LYS A 160 13.33 11.75 -10.23
CA LYS A 160 14.76 11.89 -9.95
C LYS A 160 15.10 13.37 -9.71
N PRO A 161 15.99 13.70 -8.78
CA PRO A 161 16.80 12.82 -7.91
C PRO A 161 16.06 12.33 -6.66
N LYS A 162 14.84 12.75 -6.39
CA LYS A 162 14.08 12.41 -5.18
C LYS A 162 12.67 12.01 -5.52
N VAL A 163 12.09 11.14 -4.70
CA VAL A 163 10.64 10.86 -4.72
C VAL A 163 9.86 12.12 -4.37
N THR A 164 8.71 12.32 -5.01
CA THR A 164 7.88 13.51 -4.83
C THR A 164 6.42 13.15 -4.61
N LEU A 165 5.71 14.04 -3.91
CA LEU A 165 4.26 14.04 -3.85
C LEU A 165 3.72 15.01 -4.89
N LYS A 166 2.85 14.51 -5.76
CA LYS A 166 2.16 15.32 -6.76
C LYS A 166 0.65 15.21 -6.62
N LEU A 167 -0.06 16.29 -6.87
CA LEU A 167 -1.47 16.26 -7.22
C LEU A 167 -1.59 16.06 -8.73
N ILE A 168 -2.35 15.05 -9.14
CA ILE A 168 -2.56 14.73 -10.55
C ILE A 168 -4.05 14.85 -10.85
N HIS A 169 -4.38 15.74 -11.76
CA HIS A 169 -5.74 15.86 -12.30
C HIS A 169 -5.87 15.02 -13.57
N ILE A 170 -6.58 13.90 -13.46
CA ILE A 170 -6.61 12.84 -14.49
C ILE A 170 -7.20 13.35 -15.82
N LYS A 171 -8.36 14.04 -15.78
CA LYS A 171 -9.03 14.52 -16.98
C LYS A 171 -8.24 15.62 -17.70
N ASN A 172 -7.70 16.57 -16.94
CA ASN A 172 -6.98 17.72 -17.51
C ASN A 172 -5.51 17.38 -17.82
N LYS A 173 -5.04 16.19 -17.40
CA LYS A 173 -3.64 15.74 -17.58
C LYS A 173 -2.63 16.72 -16.99
N THR A 174 -2.93 17.33 -15.83
CA THR A 174 -2.04 18.27 -15.14
C THR A 174 -1.46 17.67 -13.88
N GLU A 175 -0.21 18.01 -13.58
CA GLU A 175 0.51 17.62 -12.37
C GLU A 175 0.95 18.86 -11.61
N LYS A 176 0.74 18.88 -10.30
CA LYS A 176 1.23 19.91 -9.40
C LYS A 176 2.12 19.25 -8.34
N TYR A 177 3.38 19.68 -8.24
CA TYR A 177 4.28 19.32 -7.16
C TYR A 177 3.78 19.88 -5.84
N LEU A 178 3.84 19.09 -4.76
CA LEU A 178 3.53 19.53 -3.40
C LEU A 178 4.78 19.52 -2.50
N THR A 179 5.48 18.39 -2.43
CA THR A 179 6.66 18.23 -1.56
C THR A 179 7.49 17.02 -1.99
N ASP A 180 8.68 16.89 -1.41
CA ASP A 180 9.52 15.68 -1.46
C ASP A 180 9.68 15.06 -0.06
N SER A 181 10.63 14.14 0.08
CA SER A 181 10.95 13.51 1.37
C SER A 181 9.76 12.80 2.02
N ILE A 182 8.99 12.11 1.20
CA ILE A 182 7.81 11.36 1.60
C ILE A 182 8.06 9.84 1.57
N GLY A 183 7.31 9.10 2.39
CA GLY A 183 7.19 7.64 2.32
C GLY A 183 5.98 7.22 1.47
N ARG A 184 5.78 5.93 1.40
CA ARG A 184 4.81 5.28 0.51
C ARG A 184 3.36 5.31 1.00
N SER A 185 3.13 5.63 2.28
CA SER A 185 1.78 5.70 2.85
C SER A 185 1.21 7.10 2.70
N LEU A 186 0.06 7.20 2.01
CA LEU A 186 -0.66 8.45 1.78
C LEU A 186 -2.17 8.19 1.70
N TYR A 187 -2.95 9.07 2.35
CA TYR A 187 -4.40 8.95 2.48
C TYR A 187 -5.07 10.30 2.35
N LYS A 188 -6.22 10.33 1.70
CA LYS A 188 -7.11 11.49 1.74
C LYS A 188 -7.62 11.68 3.16
N TYR A 189 -7.60 12.92 3.64
CA TYR A 189 -8.21 13.28 4.90
C TYR A 189 -8.76 14.72 4.82
N ARG A 190 -10.06 14.89 5.04
CA ARG A 190 -10.75 16.18 4.87
C ARG A 190 -10.46 16.77 3.48
N ASP A 191 -9.95 18.00 3.43
CA ASP A 191 -9.59 18.77 2.22
C ASP A 191 -8.13 18.58 1.78
N GLY A 192 -7.35 17.74 2.51
CA GLY A 192 -5.94 17.49 2.24
C GLY A 192 -5.56 16.02 2.23
N ILE A 193 -4.29 15.77 2.49
CA ILE A 193 -3.65 14.46 2.42
C ILE A 193 -2.86 14.24 3.71
N VAL A 194 -2.95 13.05 4.27
CA VAL A 194 -2.04 12.60 5.34
C VAL A 194 -0.99 11.70 4.72
N ILE A 195 0.26 12.00 4.99
CA ILE A 195 1.44 11.36 4.40
C ILE A 195 2.41 10.86 5.47
N CYS A 196 3.25 9.90 5.11
CA CYS A 196 4.50 9.66 5.80
C CYS A 196 5.51 10.70 5.34
N GLN A 197 5.96 11.58 6.22
CA GLN A 197 7.03 12.54 5.97
C GLN A 197 8.35 11.97 6.50
N LYS A 198 9.37 11.86 5.64
CA LYS A 198 10.69 11.35 6.00
C LYS A 198 11.60 12.51 6.42
N LEU A 199 11.97 12.54 7.70
CA LEU A 199 12.83 13.55 8.27
C LEU A 199 14.14 12.93 8.79
N LYS A 200 15.16 13.76 9.01
CA LYS A 200 16.48 13.29 9.50
C LYS A 200 16.40 12.57 10.86
N LYS A 201 15.45 12.95 11.71
CA LYS A 201 15.30 12.40 13.07
C LYS A 201 14.29 11.26 13.18
N GLY A 202 13.53 10.95 12.11
CA GLY A 202 12.51 9.92 12.10
C GLY A 202 11.41 10.22 11.10
N ASN A 203 10.48 9.28 10.98
CA ASN A 203 9.33 9.41 10.10
C ASN A 203 8.14 9.98 10.86
N TRP A 204 7.43 10.91 10.25
CA TRP A 204 6.26 11.55 10.84
C TRP A 204 5.02 11.31 9.99
N ILE A 205 3.90 11.09 10.61
CA ILE A 205 2.60 11.25 9.96
C ILE A 205 2.28 12.74 9.97
N SER A 206 2.11 13.32 8.79
CA SER A 206 1.89 14.74 8.61
C SER A 206 0.69 15.00 7.70
N PHE A 207 -0.09 16.01 8.01
CA PHE A 207 -1.14 16.53 7.13
C PHE A 207 -0.54 17.56 6.19
N ILE A 208 -0.86 17.47 4.91
CA ILE A 208 -0.51 18.46 3.89
C ILE A 208 -1.78 18.94 3.20
N ASP A 209 -1.94 20.25 3.13
CA ASP A 209 -3.04 20.87 2.39
C ASP A 209 -2.74 20.92 0.88
N LYS A 210 -3.73 21.28 0.08
CA LYS A 210 -3.58 21.40 -1.38
C LYS A 210 -2.66 22.55 -1.82
N LYS A 211 -2.27 23.44 -0.90
CA LYS A 211 -1.30 24.52 -1.16
C LYS A 211 0.12 24.06 -0.93
N GLY A 212 0.32 22.98 -0.15
CA GLY A 212 1.61 22.40 0.21
C GLY A 212 2.05 22.71 1.65
N SER A 213 1.18 23.33 2.49
CA SER A 213 1.48 23.58 3.90
C SER A 213 1.43 22.28 4.67
N ILE A 214 2.49 21.99 5.43
CA ILE A 214 2.67 20.73 6.18
C ILE A 214 2.49 20.98 7.68
N ASN A 215 1.69 20.14 8.32
CA ASN A 215 1.50 20.09 9.76
C ASN A 215 1.78 18.67 10.27
N GLN A 216 2.76 18.51 11.16
CA GLN A 216 3.11 17.24 11.79
C GLN A 216 2.03 16.84 12.79
N LEU A 217 1.59 15.58 12.75
CA LEU A 217 0.52 15.04 13.58
C LEU A 217 1.07 14.15 14.71
N ILE A 218 1.84 13.12 14.34
CA ILE A 218 2.42 12.16 15.27
C ILE A 218 3.67 11.50 14.65
N GLU A 219 4.67 11.19 15.46
CA GLU A 219 5.84 10.44 15.03
C GLU A 219 5.51 8.96 14.85
N LEU A 220 6.00 8.37 13.77
CA LEU A 220 5.92 6.93 13.54
C LEU A 220 6.95 6.18 14.40
N PRO A 221 6.71 4.92 14.77
CA PRO A 221 7.72 4.07 15.37
C PRO A 221 8.98 4.00 14.51
N LYS A 222 10.11 3.75 15.16
CA LYS A 222 11.42 3.63 14.49
C LYS A 222 11.34 2.60 13.35
N ASN A 223 11.98 2.91 12.22
CA ASN A 223 12.05 2.02 11.04
C ASN A 223 10.70 1.68 10.39
N THR A 224 9.65 2.43 10.69
CA THR A 224 8.31 2.28 10.10
C THR A 224 8.00 3.47 9.20
N GLU A 225 7.38 3.21 8.05
CA GLU A 225 6.80 4.22 7.16
C GLU A 225 5.35 3.89 6.78
N ASP A 226 4.87 2.74 7.24
CA ASP A 226 3.54 2.24 6.92
C ASP A 226 2.53 2.64 8.00
N PHE A 227 1.43 3.18 7.56
CA PHE A 227 0.24 3.40 8.38
C PHE A 227 -1.01 3.27 7.51
N TYR A 228 -2.15 3.10 8.15
CA TYR A 228 -3.48 3.19 7.56
C TYR A 228 -4.25 4.27 8.27
N LEU A 229 -5.00 5.09 7.50
CA LEU A 229 -5.84 6.15 8.05
C LEU A 229 -7.28 5.95 7.61
N THR A 230 -8.19 5.98 8.58
CA THR A 230 -9.63 5.93 8.34
C THR A 230 -10.22 7.33 8.16
N ALA A 231 -11.40 7.42 7.56
CA ALA A 231 -12.08 8.68 7.31
C ALA A 231 -12.43 9.46 8.60
N ASP A 232 -12.66 8.77 9.71
CA ASP A 232 -12.96 9.35 11.02
C ASP A 232 -11.71 9.68 11.86
N GLY A 233 -10.51 9.45 11.32
CA GLY A 233 -9.24 9.90 11.91
C GLY A 233 -8.52 8.87 12.76
N TRP A 234 -8.89 7.60 12.71
CA TRP A 234 -8.11 6.54 13.32
C TRP A 234 -6.90 6.20 12.45
N LEU A 235 -5.75 6.18 13.08
CA LEU A 235 -4.49 5.70 12.54
C LEU A 235 -4.22 4.30 13.06
N PHE A 236 -3.77 3.42 12.17
CA PHE A 236 -3.21 2.11 12.50
C PHE A 236 -1.81 2.02 11.93
N SER A 237 -0.89 1.46 12.69
CA SER A 237 0.50 1.24 12.29
C SER A 237 1.04 0.00 12.99
N SER A 238 2.33 -0.20 12.90
CA SER A 238 3.03 -1.30 13.56
C SER A 238 4.30 -0.85 14.25
N ASN A 239 4.71 -1.60 15.25
CA ASN A 239 6.04 -1.57 15.85
C ASN A 239 6.52 -3.01 15.93
N GLU A 240 7.37 -3.42 14.96
CA GLU A 240 7.76 -4.82 14.76
C GLU A 240 6.54 -5.75 14.64
N SER A 241 6.31 -6.65 15.59
CA SER A 241 5.18 -7.58 15.65
C SER A 241 3.92 -7.02 16.33
N SER A 242 3.98 -5.80 16.86
CA SER A 242 2.85 -5.16 17.53
C SER A 242 2.04 -4.31 16.56
N LEU A 243 0.73 -4.53 16.53
CA LEU A 243 -0.25 -3.63 15.93
C LEU A 243 -0.54 -2.50 16.91
N ILE A 244 -0.50 -1.28 16.44
CA ILE A 244 -0.73 -0.07 17.23
C ILE A 244 -1.74 0.84 16.53
N TYR A 245 -2.42 1.67 17.32
CA TYR A 245 -3.39 2.63 16.81
C TYR A 245 -3.40 3.91 17.63
N CYS A 246 -3.89 5.00 17.05
CA CYS A 246 -4.26 6.22 17.74
C CYS A 246 -5.35 6.97 16.97
N ASN A 247 -5.93 8.01 17.58
CA ASN A 247 -6.84 8.90 16.86
C ASN A 247 -6.22 10.29 16.74
N ILE A 248 -6.10 10.80 15.51
CA ILE A 248 -5.49 12.12 15.26
C ILE A 248 -6.33 13.29 15.78
N LYS A 249 -7.57 13.06 16.16
CA LYS A 249 -8.46 14.05 16.76
C LYS A 249 -8.33 14.10 18.30
N SER A 250 -7.66 13.09 18.91
CA SER A 250 -7.48 13.05 20.35
C SER A 250 -6.53 14.16 20.82
N GLU A 251 -6.83 14.78 21.96
CA GLU A 251 -5.95 15.75 22.58
C GLU A 251 -4.62 15.11 23.01
N ASN A 252 -4.69 13.92 23.58
CA ASN A 252 -3.53 13.11 23.95
C ASN A 252 -3.18 12.16 22.80
N LYS A 253 -2.45 12.67 21.80
CA LYS A 253 -1.98 11.87 20.66
C LYS A 253 -0.84 10.94 21.11
N GLY A 254 -1.14 9.68 21.30
CA GLY A 254 -0.16 8.64 21.62
C GLY A 254 -0.57 7.31 21.02
N TRP A 255 0.44 6.54 20.59
CA TRP A 255 0.20 5.19 20.12
C TRP A 255 -0.25 4.29 21.29
N GLN A 256 -1.31 3.53 21.05
CA GLN A 256 -1.81 2.48 21.92
C GLN A 256 -1.57 1.14 21.24
N GLU A 257 -1.17 0.13 22.01
CA GLU A 257 -1.04 -1.22 21.47
C GLU A 257 -2.43 -1.86 21.34
N LEU A 258 -2.72 -2.38 20.13
CA LEU A 258 -3.88 -3.22 19.88
C LEU A 258 -3.56 -4.65 20.29
N ALA A 259 -2.41 -5.16 19.85
CA ALA A 259 -1.94 -6.51 20.15
C ALA A 259 -0.49 -6.71 19.71
N ASN A 260 0.25 -7.54 20.45
CA ASN A 260 1.52 -8.10 20.00
C ASN A 260 1.27 -9.51 19.43
N LEU A 261 1.62 -9.70 18.15
CA LEU A 261 1.35 -10.94 17.42
C LEU A 261 2.54 -11.90 17.37
N LYS A 262 3.63 -11.60 18.11
CA LYS A 262 4.86 -12.41 18.09
C LYS A 262 4.61 -13.87 18.49
N ALA A 263 3.82 -14.08 19.54
CA ALA A 263 3.43 -15.42 20.01
C ALA A 263 2.54 -16.18 19.00
N MET A 264 1.99 -15.48 18.00
CA MET A 264 1.18 -16.07 16.93
C MET A 264 1.99 -16.28 15.64
N GLY A 265 3.34 -16.18 15.70
CA GLY A 265 4.24 -16.42 14.56
C GLY A 265 4.49 -15.21 13.67
N ILE A 266 4.00 -14.02 14.02
CA ILE A 266 4.22 -12.78 13.25
C ILE A 266 5.45 -12.06 13.79
N SER A 267 6.50 -11.95 12.97
CA SER A 267 7.77 -11.31 13.35
C SER A 267 7.76 -9.80 13.11
N LYS A 268 7.22 -9.40 11.96
CA LYS A 268 7.19 -7.99 11.52
C LYS A 268 5.93 -7.72 10.73
N ILE A 269 5.37 -6.54 10.93
CA ILE A 269 4.13 -6.12 10.28
C ILE A 269 4.41 -4.89 9.43
N PHE A 270 3.95 -4.93 8.18
CA PHE A 270 3.90 -3.78 7.29
C PHE A 270 2.56 -3.70 6.58
N ARG A 271 2.32 -2.61 5.86
CA ARG A 271 1.14 -2.43 5.02
C ARG A 271 -0.14 -2.90 5.72
N LEU A 272 -0.93 -1.97 6.14
CA LEU A 272 -2.16 -2.26 6.85
C LEU A 272 -3.36 -1.74 6.06
N ALA A 273 -4.49 -2.39 6.24
CA ALA A 273 -5.80 -1.92 5.83
C ALA A 273 -6.84 -2.32 6.87
N VAL A 274 -7.83 -1.47 7.09
CA VAL A 274 -8.97 -1.73 7.99
C VAL A 274 -10.24 -1.51 7.20
N ASN A 275 -11.23 -2.38 7.36
CA ASN A 275 -12.52 -2.23 6.68
C ASN A 275 -13.39 -1.14 7.34
N GLN A 276 -14.46 -0.72 6.64
CA GLN A 276 -15.33 0.37 7.09
C GLN A 276 -16.06 0.05 8.40
N ASP A 277 -16.37 -1.20 8.65
CA ASP A 277 -17.04 -1.65 9.88
C ASP A 277 -16.11 -1.78 11.09
N PHE A 278 -14.82 -1.59 10.91
CA PHE A 278 -13.79 -1.75 11.96
C PHE A 278 -13.82 -3.12 12.64
N ASN A 279 -14.18 -4.17 11.89
CA ASN A 279 -14.21 -5.53 12.39
C ASN A 279 -13.17 -6.46 11.74
N LYS A 280 -12.44 -5.96 10.72
CA LYS A 280 -11.37 -6.66 10.00
C LYS A 280 -10.17 -5.75 9.82
N LEU A 281 -8.98 -6.29 10.07
CA LEU A 281 -7.69 -5.67 9.78
C LEU A 281 -6.87 -6.62 8.93
N ALA A 282 -6.45 -6.19 7.74
CA ALA A 282 -5.51 -6.89 6.90
C ALA A 282 -4.12 -6.28 7.07
N PHE A 283 -3.08 -7.11 7.08
CA PHE A 283 -1.69 -6.65 7.14
C PHE A 283 -0.77 -7.60 6.40
N VAL A 284 0.42 -7.12 6.09
CA VAL A 284 1.50 -7.89 5.47
C VAL A 284 2.53 -8.24 6.53
N SER A 285 3.05 -9.47 6.45
CA SER A 285 4.19 -9.93 7.25
C SER A 285 5.18 -10.67 6.37
N ASP A 286 6.38 -10.89 6.88
CA ASP A 286 7.36 -11.77 6.23
C ASP A 286 6.73 -13.15 6.00
N GLY A 287 6.98 -13.75 4.82
CA GLY A 287 6.57 -15.11 4.51
C GLY A 287 7.33 -16.11 5.40
N GLN A 288 6.66 -17.18 5.78
CA GLN A 288 7.26 -18.29 6.52
C GLN A 288 8.01 -19.23 5.59
#